data_18639085c7977ef4cd587505a1cb7748
#
_entry.id   18639085c7977ef4cd587505a1cb7748
#
_cell.length_a   1.000
_cell.length_b   1.000
_cell.length_c   1.000
_cell.angle_alpha   90.00
_cell.angle_beta   90.00
_cell.angle_gamma   90.00
#
_symmetry.space_group_name_H-M   'P 1'
#
loop_
_entity.id
_entity.type
_entity.pdbx_description
1 polymer ?
#
loop_
_entity_poly.entity_id
_entity_poly.type
_entity_poly.pdbx_seq_one_letter_code
_entity_poly.pdbx_strand_id
1 'polypeptide(L)'
;MKHTTWSSGFSVSADGTGVVAHAGSIAVRLLADRTGLTRELSKATTRRSFVPVHDRGQALVDVAVMLADGGEAIGDINVLRHQGQVLGPAASAPTVWRALDELTPAALKRIEMARARVGRHVWV
;
A
#
# COMPACT_ATOMS: atom_id res chain seq x y z
N MET A 1 -8.68 -1.76 -15.41
CA MET A 1 -7.75 -1.70 -14.26
C MET A 1 -6.33 -1.88 -14.76
N LYS A 2 -5.47 -0.91 -14.50
CA LYS A 2 -4.06 -1.04 -14.89
C LYS A 2 -3.36 -2.00 -13.92
N HIS A 3 -2.85 -3.09 -14.45
CA HIS A 3 -1.91 -3.91 -13.69
C HIS A 3 -0.62 -3.13 -13.51
N THR A 4 -0.12 -3.09 -12.29
CA THR A 4 1.22 -2.57 -12.04
C THR A 4 2.22 -3.49 -12.73
N THR A 5 3.06 -2.93 -13.59
CA THR A 5 4.00 -3.69 -14.41
C THR A 5 4.98 -4.55 -13.59
N TRP A 6 5.23 -4.16 -12.34
CA TRP A 6 6.13 -4.89 -11.46
C TRP A 6 5.60 -6.28 -11.04
N SER A 7 4.29 -6.49 -11.05
CA SER A 7 3.67 -7.74 -10.58
C SER A 7 3.36 -8.74 -11.70
N SER A 8 3.45 -8.34 -12.97
CA SER A 8 2.98 -9.14 -14.10
C SER A 8 3.83 -10.36 -14.42
N GLY A 9 5.07 -10.43 -13.91
CA GLY A 9 5.98 -11.54 -14.17
C GLY A 9 6.23 -12.46 -12.97
N PHE A 10 5.54 -12.25 -11.85
CA PHE A 10 5.81 -13.04 -10.66
C PHE A 10 5.03 -14.34 -10.65
N SER A 11 5.74 -15.42 -10.34
CA SER A 11 5.17 -16.72 -10.03
C SER A 11 5.62 -17.14 -8.64
N VAL A 12 4.81 -17.93 -7.95
CA VAL A 12 5.14 -18.48 -6.64
C VAL A 12 5.45 -19.95 -6.81
N SER A 13 6.62 -20.37 -6.35
CA SER A 13 7.03 -21.77 -6.33
C SER A 13 7.59 -22.13 -4.95
N ALA A 14 7.56 -23.39 -4.60
CA ALA A 14 8.06 -23.88 -3.32
C ALA A 14 9.34 -24.71 -3.50
N ASP A 15 10.20 -24.33 -4.42
CA ASP A 15 11.45 -25.04 -4.76
C ASP A 15 12.68 -24.58 -3.97
N GLY A 16 12.51 -23.60 -3.10
CA GLY A 16 13.59 -23.01 -2.31
C GLY A 16 14.47 -22.01 -3.05
N THR A 17 14.20 -21.73 -4.32
CA THR A 17 14.95 -20.77 -5.12
C THR A 17 14.32 -19.37 -5.00
N GLY A 18 15.14 -18.37 -4.67
CA GLY A 18 14.65 -16.99 -4.52
C GLY A 18 13.63 -16.83 -3.40
N VAL A 19 13.82 -17.50 -2.26
CA VAL A 19 12.92 -17.45 -1.12
C VAL A 19 12.74 -16.02 -0.63
N VAL A 20 11.49 -15.60 -0.49
CA VAL A 20 11.10 -14.27 -0.02
C VAL A 20 10.32 -14.43 1.28
N ALA A 21 10.79 -13.78 2.34
CA ALA A 21 10.06 -13.73 3.60
C ALA A 21 8.76 -12.93 3.39
N HIS A 22 7.70 -13.31 4.07
CA HIS A 22 6.40 -12.62 4.01
C HIS A 22 5.79 -12.55 2.59
N ALA A 23 5.98 -13.61 1.79
CA ALA A 23 5.50 -13.66 0.41
C ALA A 23 3.98 -13.44 0.28
N GLY A 24 3.20 -13.80 1.30
CA GLY A 24 1.74 -13.59 1.34
C GLY A 24 1.34 -12.11 1.26
N SER A 25 2.21 -11.20 1.65
CA SER A 25 1.97 -9.76 1.56
C SER A 25 1.76 -9.28 0.13
N ILE A 26 2.31 -10.00 -0.86
CA ILE A 26 2.08 -9.71 -2.28
C ILE A 26 0.59 -9.79 -2.62
N ALA A 27 -0.10 -10.82 -2.13
CA ALA A 27 -1.53 -11.00 -2.39
C ALA A 27 -2.35 -9.84 -1.81
N VAL A 28 -2.04 -9.40 -0.61
CA VAL A 28 -2.72 -8.26 0.04
C VAL A 28 -2.47 -6.96 -0.75
N ARG A 29 -1.22 -6.74 -1.19
CA ARG A 29 -0.86 -5.58 -1.99
C ARG A 29 -1.60 -5.57 -3.34
N LEU A 30 -1.62 -6.69 -4.03
CA LEU A 30 -2.33 -6.84 -5.31
C LEU A 30 -3.83 -6.66 -5.15
N LEU A 31 -4.40 -7.13 -4.05
CA LEU A 31 -5.81 -6.94 -3.75
C LEU A 31 -6.15 -5.45 -3.63
N ALA A 32 -5.34 -4.68 -2.91
CA ALA A 32 -5.52 -3.24 -2.79
C ALA A 32 -5.48 -2.53 -4.16
N ASP A 33 -4.55 -2.92 -5.02
CA ASP A 33 -4.44 -2.36 -6.36
C ASP A 33 -5.63 -2.76 -7.25
N ARG A 34 -6.02 -4.02 -7.24
CA ARG A 34 -7.10 -4.55 -8.07
C ARG A 34 -8.48 -4.03 -7.68
N THR A 35 -8.72 -3.82 -6.40
CA THR A 35 -10.00 -3.27 -5.92
C THR A 35 -10.10 -1.77 -6.12
N GLY A 36 -9.01 -1.11 -6.53
CA GLY A 36 -8.94 0.32 -6.70
C GLY A 36 -8.70 1.09 -5.39
N LEU A 37 -8.45 0.40 -4.28
CA LEU A 37 -8.23 1.04 -2.98
C LEU A 37 -7.03 1.99 -3.03
N THR A 38 -5.90 1.55 -3.58
CA THR A 38 -4.69 2.37 -3.71
C THR A 38 -4.99 3.67 -4.46
N ARG A 39 -5.68 3.59 -5.60
CA ARG A 39 -6.05 4.74 -6.40
C ARG A 39 -6.98 5.70 -5.65
N GLU A 40 -7.99 5.18 -4.97
CA GLU A 40 -8.95 6.00 -4.24
C GLU A 40 -8.30 6.68 -3.03
N LEU A 41 -7.38 6.00 -2.34
CA LEU A 41 -6.60 6.61 -1.26
C LEU A 41 -5.65 7.69 -1.78
N SER A 42 -5.03 7.48 -2.94
CA SER A 42 -4.19 8.51 -3.57
C SER A 42 -4.99 9.77 -3.86
N LYS A 43 -6.19 9.65 -4.40
CA LYS A 43 -7.09 10.78 -4.63
C LYS A 43 -7.49 11.48 -3.33
N ALA A 44 -7.81 10.70 -2.29
CA ALA A 44 -8.25 11.23 -0.99
C ALA A 44 -7.16 12.03 -0.28
N THR A 45 -5.89 11.74 -0.55
CA THR A 45 -4.74 12.38 0.08
C THR A 45 -4.03 13.41 -0.80
N THR A 46 -4.53 13.66 -2.01
CA THR A 46 -3.96 14.65 -2.92
C THR A 46 -4.09 16.07 -2.34
N ARG A 47 -3.00 16.84 -2.47
CA ARG A 47 -2.93 18.26 -2.04
C ARG A 47 -2.61 19.13 -3.24
N ARG A 48 -3.28 20.29 -3.33
CA ARG A 48 -3.24 21.18 -4.51
C ARG A 48 -1.85 21.66 -4.93
N SER A 49 -0.97 21.90 -3.98
CA SER A 49 0.33 22.54 -4.22
C SER A 49 1.52 21.64 -3.87
N PHE A 50 1.29 20.35 -3.67
CA PHE A 50 2.33 19.47 -3.21
C PHE A 50 2.28 18.13 -3.95
N VAL A 51 3.39 17.79 -4.64
CA VAL A 51 3.58 16.49 -5.26
C VAL A 51 4.63 15.75 -4.45
N PRO A 52 4.24 14.74 -3.64
CA PRO A 52 5.21 13.99 -2.86
C PRO A 52 6.05 13.07 -3.73
N VAL A 53 7.28 12.78 -3.31
CA VAL A 53 8.15 11.78 -3.93
C VAL A 53 7.51 10.38 -3.83
N HIS A 54 6.90 10.09 -2.69
CA HIS A 54 6.10 8.89 -2.48
C HIS A 54 4.63 9.26 -2.41
N ASP A 55 3.81 8.64 -3.24
CA ASP A 55 2.37 8.80 -3.21
C ASP A 55 1.83 8.46 -1.81
N ARG A 56 1.06 9.37 -1.23
CA ARG A 56 0.51 9.20 0.12
C ARG A 56 -0.51 8.07 0.21
N GLY A 57 -1.30 7.85 -0.83
CA GLY A 57 -2.23 6.71 -0.89
C GLY A 57 -1.49 5.39 -0.89
N GLN A 58 -0.39 5.32 -1.64
CA GLN A 58 0.48 4.14 -1.65
C GLN A 58 1.11 3.92 -0.27
N ALA A 59 1.57 4.97 0.40
CA ALA A 59 2.11 4.87 1.75
C ALA A 59 1.09 4.31 2.74
N LEU A 60 -0.17 4.73 2.64
CA LEU A 60 -1.25 4.18 3.47
C LEU A 60 -1.51 2.70 3.18
N VAL A 61 -1.46 2.29 1.93
CA VAL A 61 -1.57 0.87 1.55
C VAL A 61 -0.41 0.08 2.11
N ASP A 62 0.81 0.61 2.05
CA ASP A 62 1.99 -0.05 2.62
C ASP A 62 1.82 -0.28 4.13
N VAL A 63 1.28 0.70 4.85
CA VAL A 63 0.95 0.55 6.27
C VAL A 63 -0.09 -0.55 6.49
N ALA A 64 -1.14 -0.58 5.68
CA ALA A 64 -2.18 -1.60 5.78
C ALA A 64 -1.61 -3.01 5.51
N VAL A 65 -0.75 -3.15 4.51
CA VAL A 65 -0.07 -4.42 4.21
C VAL A 65 0.85 -4.84 5.37
N MET A 66 1.62 -3.90 5.91
CA MET A 66 2.48 -4.14 7.07
C MET A 66 1.67 -4.64 8.27
N LEU A 67 0.53 -4.01 8.58
CA LEU A 67 -0.34 -4.42 9.68
C LEU A 67 -0.95 -5.81 9.43
N ALA A 68 -1.40 -6.07 8.21
CA ALA A 68 -1.94 -7.38 7.83
C ALA A 68 -0.87 -8.49 7.92
N ASP A 69 0.39 -8.13 7.73
CA ASP A 69 1.53 -9.05 7.84
C ASP A 69 2.04 -9.23 9.29
N GLY A 70 1.38 -8.61 10.26
CA GLY A 70 1.69 -8.73 11.68
C GLY A 70 2.60 -7.64 12.23
N GLY A 71 2.83 -6.56 11.48
CA GLY A 71 3.58 -5.40 11.97
C GLY A 71 2.83 -4.67 13.08
N GLU A 72 3.57 -4.16 14.06
CA GLU A 72 3.02 -3.48 15.22
C GLU A 72 3.50 -2.02 15.35
N ALA A 73 4.59 -1.69 14.68
CA ALA A 73 5.21 -0.37 14.74
C ALA A 73 5.54 0.14 13.33
N ILE A 74 5.63 1.46 13.17
CA ILE A 74 5.95 2.08 11.87
C ILE A 74 7.30 1.56 11.32
N GLY A 75 8.27 1.29 12.19
CA GLY A 75 9.55 0.72 11.78
C GLY A 75 9.45 -0.63 11.09
N ASP A 76 8.38 -1.38 11.31
CA ASP A 76 8.16 -2.68 10.69
C ASP A 76 7.91 -2.56 9.17
N ILE A 77 7.66 -1.36 8.65
CA ILE A 77 7.59 -1.10 7.21
C ILE A 77 8.88 -1.53 6.48
N ASN A 78 10.00 -1.61 7.17
CA ASN A 78 11.26 -2.04 6.60
C ASN A 78 11.21 -3.47 6.06
N VAL A 79 10.34 -4.31 6.59
CA VAL A 79 10.12 -5.67 6.05
C VAL A 79 9.67 -5.58 4.58
N LEU A 80 8.76 -4.67 4.26
CA LEU A 80 8.29 -4.44 2.89
C LEU A 80 9.39 -3.83 2.02
N ARG A 81 10.16 -2.89 2.56
CA ARG A 81 11.24 -2.21 1.83
C ARG A 81 12.34 -3.18 1.43
N HIS A 82 12.71 -4.12 2.30
CA HIS A 82 13.73 -5.13 2.02
C HIS A 82 13.31 -6.09 0.91
N GLN A 83 12.03 -6.15 0.59
CA GLN A 83 11.46 -6.99 -0.46
C GLN A 83 10.95 -6.18 -1.66
N GLY A 84 11.54 -5.02 -1.89
CA GLY A 84 11.13 -4.10 -2.94
C GLY A 84 11.15 -4.68 -4.35
N GLN A 85 12.01 -5.68 -4.62
CA GLN A 85 12.05 -6.38 -5.90
C GLN A 85 10.76 -7.14 -6.19
N VAL A 86 10.08 -7.62 -5.15
CA VAL A 86 8.85 -8.41 -5.24
C VAL A 86 7.61 -7.56 -5.00
N LEU A 87 7.64 -6.73 -3.96
CA LEU A 87 6.51 -5.90 -3.53
C LEU A 87 6.45 -4.54 -4.23
N GLY A 88 7.49 -4.18 -4.96
CA GLY A 88 7.65 -2.83 -5.47
C GLY A 88 8.20 -1.87 -4.41
N PRO A 89 8.48 -0.61 -4.77
CA PRO A 89 9.03 0.36 -3.84
C PRO A 89 8.03 0.66 -2.72
N ALA A 90 8.52 0.67 -1.48
CA ALA A 90 7.76 1.06 -0.30
C ALA A 90 8.41 2.28 0.35
N ALA A 91 7.59 3.14 0.96
CA ALA A 91 8.07 4.32 1.66
C ALA A 91 8.89 3.95 2.90
N SER A 92 9.85 4.80 3.26
CA SER A 92 10.61 4.64 4.51
C SER A 92 9.74 4.94 5.73
N ALA A 93 10.15 4.46 6.90
CA ALA A 93 9.45 4.76 8.15
C ALA A 93 9.27 6.27 8.40
N PRO A 94 10.28 7.14 8.20
CA PRO A 94 10.07 8.58 8.31
C PRO A 94 9.06 9.14 7.30
N THR A 95 9.03 8.61 6.08
CA THR A 95 8.06 9.04 5.07
C THR A 95 6.64 8.62 5.44
N VAL A 96 6.46 7.41 5.95
CA VAL A 96 5.18 6.91 6.48
C VAL A 96 4.72 7.79 7.65
N TRP A 97 5.61 8.08 8.58
CA TRP A 97 5.31 8.96 9.71
C TRP A 97 4.77 10.32 9.24
N ARG A 98 5.47 10.95 8.28
CA ARG A 98 5.03 12.24 7.71
C ARG A 98 3.67 12.11 7.01
N ALA A 99 3.45 11.03 6.26
CA ALA A 99 2.17 10.80 5.58
C ALA A 99 1.02 10.72 6.59
N LEU A 100 1.23 10.06 7.72
CA LEU A 100 0.22 9.97 8.78
C LEU A 100 0.03 11.30 9.50
N ASP A 101 1.12 12.00 9.79
CA ASP A 101 1.10 13.29 10.50
C ASP A 101 0.42 14.40 9.68
N GLU A 102 0.49 14.33 8.38
CA GLU A 102 -0.13 15.29 7.45
C GLU A 102 -1.66 15.14 7.37
N LEU A 103 -2.24 14.06 7.88
CA LEU A 103 -3.67 13.80 7.77
C LEU A 103 -4.48 14.77 8.62
N THR A 104 -5.30 15.55 7.95
CA THR A 104 -6.27 16.45 8.60
C THR A 104 -7.59 15.69 8.85
N PRO A 105 -8.48 16.20 9.73
CA PRO A 105 -9.83 15.63 9.87
C PRO A 105 -10.58 15.53 8.54
N ALA A 106 -10.44 16.53 7.66
CA ALA A 106 -11.04 16.50 6.33
C ALA A 106 -10.45 15.37 5.45
N ALA A 107 -9.14 15.17 5.50
CA ALA A 107 -8.48 14.08 4.78
C ALA A 107 -8.93 12.71 5.30
N LEU A 108 -9.03 12.54 6.61
CA LEU A 108 -9.55 11.31 7.23
C LEU A 108 -10.96 11.00 6.75
N LYS A 109 -11.83 11.99 6.66
CA LYS A 109 -13.19 11.82 6.15
C LYS A 109 -13.19 11.38 4.69
N ARG A 110 -12.31 11.97 3.84
CA ARG A 110 -12.17 11.54 2.44
C ARG A 110 -11.66 10.11 2.33
N ILE A 111 -10.72 9.71 3.19
CA ILE A 111 -10.20 8.34 3.26
C ILE A 111 -11.32 7.36 3.63
N GLU A 112 -12.13 7.70 4.63
CA GLU A 112 -13.28 6.89 5.02
C GLU A 112 -14.28 6.71 3.87
N MET A 113 -14.59 7.79 3.18
CA MET A 113 -15.47 7.74 2.00
C MET A 113 -14.89 6.91 0.86
N ALA A 114 -13.58 7.02 0.62
CA ALA A 114 -12.86 6.22 -0.38
C ALA A 114 -12.94 4.73 -0.05
N ARG A 115 -12.66 4.38 1.19
CA ARG A 115 -12.76 3.01 1.69
C ARG A 115 -14.18 2.46 1.55
N ALA A 116 -15.18 3.26 1.89
CA ALA A 116 -16.59 2.85 1.78
C ALA A 116 -17.00 2.61 0.30
N ARG A 117 -16.53 3.45 -0.63
CA ARG A 117 -16.80 3.23 -2.07
C ARG A 117 -16.21 1.92 -2.57
N VAL A 118 -14.95 1.66 -2.22
CA VAL A 118 -14.27 0.41 -2.59
C VAL A 118 -14.99 -0.79 -1.98
N GLY A 119 -15.35 -0.72 -0.70
CA GLY A 119 -16.09 -1.78 -0.02
C GLY A 119 -17.41 -2.10 -0.71
N ARG A 120 -18.20 -1.09 -1.08
CA ARG A 120 -19.44 -1.31 -1.82
C ARG A 120 -19.22 -1.99 -3.17
N HIS A 121 -18.13 -1.65 -3.86
CA HIS A 121 -17.81 -2.25 -5.15
C HIS A 121 -17.42 -3.73 -5.02
N VAL A 122 -16.72 -4.07 -3.95
CA VAL A 122 -16.23 -5.45 -3.71
C VAL A 122 -17.34 -6.37 -3.21
N TRP A 123 -18.27 -5.86 -2.40
CA TRP A 123 -19.29 -6.68 -1.74
C TRP A 123 -20.65 -6.70 -2.45
N VAL A 124 -20.71 -6.15 -3.62
CA VAL A 124 -21.90 -6.29 -4.52
C VAL A 124 -21.80 -7.59 -5.37
#